data_42e1d455b7211d7f6ac623c888157c41
#
_entry.id   42e1d455b7211d7f6ac623c888157c41
#
_cell.length_a   1.000
_cell.length_b   1.000
_cell.length_c   1.000
_cell.angle_alpha   90.00
_cell.angle_beta   90.00
_cell.angle_gamma   90.00
#
_symmetry.space_group_name_H-M   'P 1'
#
loop_
_entity.id
_entity.type
_entity.pdbx_description
1 polymer ?
#
loop_
_entity_poly.entity_id
_entity_poly.type
_entity_poly.pdbx_seq_one_letter_code
_entity_poly.pdbx_strand_id
1 'polypeptide(L)'
;MTGAVTYKSPLHQMTQTTPTCLWNDSADIDELRYAIENGAVGATCNPVIALGILKKEIGIWKPRIQDLLREQPGATEDQIGWELIGELSVRAAKLLEPAFAEHRGRNGRLSVQTDPRLYRDAGAIVEQAVAFDKLAPNMIVKIPATKAGIAAIEDATHRGISINATVCFTLPQCIAVAEAVERGLRRRESEGKEVRSMGTVCTIMVGRLDDWMKVLLDKRDISVDPGVTEWAGVAVFKKTYGIFRERGYRLRLLSAAFRNHMHWSELIGADAVISPPSVWQKRFNASDIEVRPRIDDPVEAKIVDQLLGHFPDFRRAYSEEGLTIDEFDSFAPTVRTLRQFIAACTDLDGLVRDVMLPDPS
;
A
#
# COMPACT_ATOMS: atom_id res chain seq x y z
N MET A 1 38.82 -6.99 18.00
CA MET A 1 38.23 -5.70 17.60
C MET A 1 37.19 -6.02 16.54
N THR A 2 35.93 -6.08 16.92
CA THR A 2 34.82 -6.21 15.98
C THR A 2 34.70 -4.88 15.24
N GLY A 3 35.07 -4.87 13.95
CA GLY A 3 34.92 -3.68 13.13
C GLY A 3 33.48 -3.18 13.22
N ALA A 4 33.28 -1.90 13.49
CA ALA A 4 31.96 -1.30 13.49
C ALA A 4 31.32 -1.50 12.11
N VAL A 5 30.19 -2.17 12.06
CA VAL A 5 29.43 -2.33 10.83
C VAL A 5 28.94 -0.94 10.40
N THR A 6 29.39 -0.49 9.24
CA THR A 6 28.97 0.83 8.71
C THR A 6 27.74 0.64 7.84
N TYR A 7 26.64 1.29 8.21
CA TYR A 7 25.41 1.31 7.43
C TYR A 7 25.40 2.54 6.49
N LYS A 8 24.77 2.40 5.31
CA LYS A 8 24.66 3.50 4.34
C LYS A 8 23.74 4.63 4.84
N SER A 9 22.75 4.27 5.63
CA SER A 9 21.72 5.17 6.14
C SER A 9 20.93 4.53 7.30
N PRO A 10 20.13 5.29 8.05
CA PRO A 10 19.21 4.77 9.05
C PRO A 10 18.22 3.72 8.49
N LEU A 11 17.65 3.95 7.31
CA LEU A 11 16.78 2.96 6.66
C LEU A 11 17.54 1.67 6.32
N HIS A 12 18.75 1.79 5.76
CA HIS A 12 19.60 0.63 5.51
C HIS A 12 19.95 -0.11 6.80
N GLN A 13 20.29 0.60 7.88
CA GLN A 13 20.52 0.00 9.19
C GLN A 13 19.31 -0.81 9.66
N MET A 14 18.10 -0.24 9.60
CA MET A 14 16.88 -0.93 9.98
C MET A 14 16.71 -2.25 9.23
N THR A 15 16.90 -2.25 7.90
CA THR A 15 16.74 -3.46 7.08
C THR A 15 17.79 -4.54 7.37
N GLN A 16 18.96 -4.18 7.90
CA GLN A 16 20.04 -5.11 8.22
C GLN A 16 20.01 -5.63 9.66
N THR A 17 19.36 -4.90 10.58
CA THR A 17 19.40 -5.20 12.02
C THR A 17 18.06 -5.63 12.59
N THR A 18 16.99 -5.53 11.82
CA THR A 18 15.62 -5.84 12.25
C THR A 18 14.86 -6.62 11.17
N PRO A 19 13.76 -7.31 11.50
CA PRO A 19 12.93 -7.99 10.52
C PRO A 19 12.09 -7.02 9.65
N THR A 20 12.10 -5.72 9.92
CA THR A 20 11.28 -4.74 9.21
C THR A 20 11.80 -4.52 7.80
N CYS A 21 10.95 -4.75 6.80
CA CYS A 21 11.28 -4.59 5.39
C CYS A 21 10.99 -3.16 4.91
N LEU A 22 11.84 -2.65 4.03
CA LEU A 22 11.62 -1.38 3.32
C LEU A 22 11.06 -1.66 1.92
N TRP A 23 9.97 -0.98 1.55
CA TRP A 23 9.49 -0.85 0.18
C TRP A 23 9.48 0.63 -0.21
N ASN A 24 9.47 0.90 -1.52
CA ASN A 24 9.33 2.25 -2.06
C ASN A 24 7.85 2.56 -2.39
N ASP A 25 7.33 3.72 -1.96
CA ASP A 25 5.96 4.12 -2.34
C ASP A 25 5.95 4.88 -3.68
N SER A 26 6.57 4.30 -4.68
CA SER A 26 6.60 4.80 -6.07
C SER A 26 7.16 3.73 -7.02
N ALA A 27 6.66 3.73 -8.27
CA ALA A 27 7.22 2.97 -9.39
C ALA A 27 8.16 3.82 -10.26
N ASP A 28 8.48 5.06 -9.87
CA ASP A 28 9.49 5.89 -10.52
C ASP A 28 10.86 5.22 -10.41
N ILE A 29 11.55 5.09 -11.53
CA ILE A 29 12.79 4.31 -11.63
C ILE A 29 13.92 4.90 -10.77
N ASP A 30 14.06 6.21 -10.73
CA ASP A 30 15.13 6.86 -9.98
C ASP A 30 14.86 6.79 -8.47
N GLU A 31 13.60 7.00 -8.07
CA GLU A 31 13.18 6.84 -6.68
C GLU A 31 13.35 5.38 -6.21
N LEU A 32 13.02 4.41 -7.06
CA LEU A 32 13.16 2.99 -6.75
C LEU A 32 14.63 2.58 -6.63
N ARG A 33 15.51 3.07 -7.51
CA ARG A 33 16.98 2.84 -7.41
C ARG A 33 17.51 3.36 -6.08
N TYR A 34 17.17 4.61 -5.73
CA TYR A 34 17.54 5.17 -4.43
C TYR A 34 17.06 4.31 -3.26
N ALA A 35 15.81 3.85 -3.32
CA ALA A 35 15.26 2.99 -2.27
C ALA A 35 15.99 1.64 -2.16
N ILE A 36 16.30 0.99 -3.29
CA ILE A 36 17.05 -0.29 -3.35
C ILE A 36 18.45 -0.10 -2.76
N GLU A 37 19.15 0.99 -3.06
CA GLU A 37 20.46 1.30 -2.47
C GLU A 37 20.39 1.44 -0.94
N ASN A 38 19.24 1.78 -0.39
CA ASN A 38 18.96 1.89 1.04
C ASN A 38 18.24 0.65 1.63
N GLY A 39 18.26 -0.47 0.89
CA GLY A 39 17.76 -1.77 1.39
C GLY A 39 16.30 -2.06 1.07
N ALA A 40 15.66 -1.34 0.14
CA ALA A 40 14.30 -1.65 -0.25
C ALA A 40 14.23 -2.96 -1.05
N VAL A 41 13.23 -3.76 -0.71
CA VAL A 41 12.95 -5.08 -1.30
C VAL A 41 11.53 -5.17 -1.89
N GLY A 42 10.98 -4.07 -2.35
CA GLY A 42 9.67 -3.99 -3.00
C GLY A 42 9.26 -2.57 -3.28
N ALA A 43 8.16 -2.41 -4.00
CA ALA A 43 7.58 -1.10 -4.29
C ALA A 43 6.06 -1.16 -4.43
N THR A 44 5.41 0.00 -4.22
CA THR A 44 3.97 0.17 -4.41
C THR A 44 3.67 1.22 -5.47
N CYS A 45 2.63 0.97 -6.26
CA CYS A 45 2.07 1.92 -7.19
C CYS A 45 0.54 2.02 -6.99
N ASN A 46 -0.03 3.15 -7.35
CA ASN A 46 -1.46 3.41 -7.39
C ASN A 46 -1.75 4.44 -8.50
N PRO A 47 -3.02 4.69 -8.88
CA PRO A 47 -3.33 5.61 -9.98
C PRO A 47 -2.75 7.02 -9.85
N VAL A 48 -2.67 7.56 -8.61
CA VAL A 48 -2.09 8.89 -8.36
C VAL A 48 -0.59 8.90 -8.65
N ILE A 49 0.12 7.87 -8.20
CA ILE A 49 1.56 7.70 -8.44
C ILE A 49 1.83 7.51 -9.94
N ALA A 50 1.08 6.59 -10.57
CA ALA A 50 1.22 6.32 -12.00
C ALA A 50 1.02 7.57 -12.85
N LEU A 51 -0.06 8.32 -12.60
CA LEU A 51 -0.31 9.60 -13.26
C LEU A 51 0.82 10.60 -13.05
N GLY A 52 1.35 10.70 -11.84
CA GLY A 52 2.49 11.56 -11.52
C GLY A 52 3.73 11.23 -12.34
N ILE A 53 4.05 9.93 -12.48
CA ILE A 53 5.19 9.45 -13.28
C ILE A 53 4.97 9.73 -14.77
N LEU A 54 3.78 9.42 -15.31
CA LEU A 54 3.44 9.66 -16.71
C LEU A 54 3.54 11.15 -17.07
N LYS A 55 3.09 12.04 -16.19
CA LYS A 55 3.23 13.49 -16.35
C LYS A 55 4.69 13.93 -16.29
N LYS A 56 5.47 13.43 -15.34
CA LYS A 56 6.90 13.72 -15.19
C LYS A 56 7.71 13.28 -16.41
N GLU A 57 7.39 12.11 -16.94
CA GLU A 57 8.08 11.48 -18.06
C GLU A 57 7.32 11.61 -19.39
N ILE A 58 6.49 12.66 -19.57
CA ILE A 58 5.59 12.78 -20.72
C ILE A 58 6.31 12.72 -22.07
N GLY A 59 7.57 13.18 -22.13
CA GLY A 59 8.41 13.07 -23.32
C GLY A 59 8.67 11.62 -23.77
N ILE A 60 8.63 10.66 -22.86
CA ILE A 60 8.76 9.22 -23.14
C ILE A 60 7.38 8.62 -23.46
N TRP A 61 6.38 8.99 -22.68
CA TRP A 61 5.07 8.36 -22.75
C TRP A 61 4.18 8.86 -23.88
N LYS A 62 4.29 10.13 -24.30
CA LYS A 62 3.50 10.65 -25.42
C LYS A 62 3.76 9.89 -26.74
N PRO A 63 5.01 9.61 -27.16
CA PRO A 63 5.26 8.74 -28.31
C PRO A 63 4.68 7.35 -28.12
N ARG A 64 4.77 6.76 -26.91
CA ARG A 64 4.22 5.42 -26.64
C ARG A 64 2.69 5.39 -26.74
N ILE A 65 2.00 6.43 -26.25
CA ILE A 65 0.56 6.59 -26.44
C ILE A 65 0.22 6.59 -27.94
N GLN A 66 0.96 7.33 -28.76
CA GLN A 66 0.76 7.38 -30.20
C GLN A 66 0.99 6.02 -30.88
N ASP A 67 1.97 5.23 -30.39
CA ASP A 67 2.21 3.88 -30.86
C ASP A 67 1.02 2.94 -30.50
N LEU A 68 0.57 2.97 -29.26
CA LEU A 68 -0.58 2.19 -28.80
C LEU A 68 -1.85 2.50 -29.59
N LEU A 69 -2.08 3.77 -29.93
CA LEU A 69 -3.20 4.17 -30.79
C LEU A 69 -3.12 3.61 -32.21
N ARG A 70 -1.91 3.45 -32.75
CA ARG A 70 -1.70 2.78 -34.03
C ARG A 70 -1.88 1.27 -33.95
N GLU A 71 -1.41 0.67 -32.87
CA GLU A 71 -1.51 -0.77 -32.60
C GLU A 71 -2.96 -1.18 -32.32
N GLN A 72 -3.73 -0.30 -31.66
CA GLN A 72 -5.10 -0.55 -31.19
C GLN A 72 -6.04 0.63 -31.58
N PRO A 73 -6.42 0.75 -32.87
CA PRO A 73 -7.17 1.93 -33.35
C PRO A 73 -8.56 2.12 -32.71
N GLY A 74 -9.12 1.06 -32.10
CA GLY A 74 -10.42 1.10 -31.43
C GLY A 74 -10.35 1.24 -29.91
N ALA A 75 -9.14 1.40 -29.33
CA ALA A 75 -8.99 1.47 -27.89
C ALA A 75 -9.51 2.81 -27.33
N THR A 76 -10.14 2.74 -26.16
CA THR A 76 -10.58 3.93 -25.40
C THR A 76 -9.42 4.53 -24.61
N GLU A 77 -9.61 5.79 -24.13
CA GLU A 77 -8.64 6.46 -23.25
C GLU A 77 -8.30 5.57 -22.02
N ASP A 78 -9.32 4.99 -21.42
CA ASP A 78 -9.19 4.11 -20.27
C ASP A 78 -8.33 2.86 -20.57
N GLN A 79 -8.58 2.20 -21.70
CA GLN A 79 -7.81 1.01 -22.10
C GLN A 79 -6.34 1.36 -22.33
N ILE A 80 -6.04 2.45 -23.02
CA ILE A 80 -4.66 2.95 -23.19
C ILE A 80 -4.05 3.32 -21.83
N GLY A 81 -4.79 3.99 -20.95
CA GLY A 81 -4.33 4.37 -19.61
C GLY A 81 -3.90 3.16 -18.78
N TRP A 82 -4.66 2.07 -18.80
CA TRP A 82 -4.31 0.84 -18.09
C TRP A 82 -3.13 0.10 -18.73
N GLU A 83 -3.00 0.15 -20.05
CA GLU A 83 -1.82 -0.38 -20.75
C GLU A 83 -0.54 0.33 -20.27
N LEU A 84 -0.57 1.66 -20.22
CA LEU A 84 0.56 2.47 -19.71
C LEU A 84 0.91 2.15 -18.26
N ILE A 85 -0.09 1.97 -17.39
CA ILE A 85 0.12 1.53 -16.00
C ILE A 85 0.80 0.15 -15.97
N GLY A 86 0.38 -0.77 -16.84
CA GLY A 86 0.98 -2.08 -16.99
C GLY A 86 2.45 -1.99 -17.39
N GLU A 87 2.77 -1.26 -18.45
CA GLU A 87 4.14 -1.08 -18.95
C GLU A 87 5.06 -0.41 -17.92
N LEU A 88 4.59 0.66 -17.26
CA LEU A 88 5.29 1.34 -16.18
C LEU A 88 5.59 0.36 -15.03
N SER A 89 4.61 -0.45 -14.66
CA SER A 89 4.74 -1.44 -13.60
C SER A 89 5.77 -2.52 -13.96
N VAL A 90 5.77 -3.02 -15.19
CA VAL A 90 6.76 -4.00 -15.67
C VAL A 90 8.19 -3.41 -15.63
N ARG A 91 8.36 -2.13 -16.03
CA ARG A 91 9.66 -1.44 -15.95
C ARG A 91 10.21 -1.43 -14.52
N ALA A 92 9.36 -1.10 -13.55
CA ALA A 92 9.75 -1.05 -12.14
C ALA A 92 9.97 -2.46 -11.55
N ALA A 93 9.13 -3.44 -11.91
CA ALA A 93 9.22 -4.81 -11.45
C ALA A 93 10.59 -5.45 -11.79
N LYS A 94 11.16 -5.14 -12.96
CA LYS A 94 12.49 -5.64 -13.38
C LYS A 94 13.61 -5.29 -12.40
N LEU A 95 13.55 -4.10 -11.78
CA LEU A 95 14.58 -3.69 -10.79
C LEU A 95 14.49 -4.51 -9.49
N LEU A 96 13.37 -5.13 -9.24
CA LEU A 96 13.09 -5.89 -8.02
C LEU A 96 13.30 -7.41 -8.19
N GLU A 97 13.55 -7.90 -9.41
CA GLU A 97 13.79 -9.32 -9.70
C GLU A 97 14.92 -9.94 -8.86
N PRO A 98 16.07 -9.27 -8.63
CA PRO A 98 17.12 -9.83 -7.78
C PRO A 98 16.62 -10.10 -6.34
N ALA A 99 15.91 -9.15 -5.75
CA ALA A 99 15.33 -9.33 -4.42
C ALA A 99 14.21 -10.39 -4.40
N PHE A 100 13.45 -10.52 -5.51
CA PHE A 100 12.45 -11.56 -5.65
C PHE A 100 13.06 -12.97 -5.63
N ALA A 101 14.14 -13.17 -6.36
CA ALA A 101 14.86 -14.43 -6.37
C ALA A 101 15.50 -14.74 -5.00
N GLU A 102 16.18 -13.77 -4.40
CA GLU A 102 16.84 -13.89 -3.10
C GLU A 102 15.86 -14.27 -1.99
N HIS A 103 14.70 -13.59 -1.94
CA HIS A 103 13.66 -13.82 -0.93
C HIS A 103 12.63 -14.89 -1.32
N ARG A 104 12.88 -15.66 -2.39
CA ARG A 104 12.00 -16.76 -2.85
C ARG A 104 10.53 -16.34 -2.99
N GLY A 105 10.31 -15.18 -3.55
CA GLY A 105 8.98 -14.64 -3.82
C GLY A 105 8.31 -13.89 -2.65
N ARG A 106 8.81 -13.99 -1.42
CA ARG A 106 8.23 -13.26 -0.28
C ARG A 106 8.38 -11.74 -0.40
N ASN A 107 9.48 -11.27 -0.95
CA ASN A 107 9.78 -9.87 -1.28
C ASN A 107 10.18 -9.74 -2.76
N GLY A 108 10.67 -8.59 -3.18
CA GLY A 108 11.07 -8.32 -4.55
C GLY A 108 9.88 -8.08 -5.48
N ARG A 109 8.75 -7.62 -4.93
CA ARG A 109 7.50 -7.46 -5.68
C ARG A 109 7.18 -6.01 -5.96
N LEU A 110 6.56 -5.76 -7.13
CA LEU A 110 5.90 -4.50 -7.46
C LEU A 110 4.39 -4.63 -7.26
N SER A 111 3.84 -3.74 -6.46
CA SER A 111 2.40 -3.71 -6.17
C SER A 111 1.68 -2.77 -7.13
N VAL A 112 0.86 -3.34 -8.03
CA VAL A 112 0.00 -2.64 -8.98
C VAL A 112 -1.45 -2.68 -8.50
N GLN A 113 -2.13 -1.53 -8.48
CA GLN A 113 -3.49 -1.43 -7.96
C GLN A 113 -4.54 -1.67 -9.04
N THR A 114 -5.57 -2.46 -8.70
CA THR A 114 -6.78 -2.61 -9.54
C THR A 114 -7.52 -1.28 -9.68
N ASP A 115 -8.30 -1.15 -10.74
CA ASP A 115 -9.12 0.03 -11.00
C ASP A 115 -10.02 0.34 -9.80
N PRO A 116 -9.85 1.50 -9.15
CA PRO A 116 -10.67 1.87 -8.01
C PRO A 116 -12.15 2.04 -8.34
N ARG A 117 -12.52 2.19 -9.63
CA ARG A 117 -13.92 2.27 -10.06
C ARG A 117 -14.65 0.92 -9.91
N LEU A 118 -13.89 -0.19 -9.86
CA LEU A 118 -14.40 -1.54 -9.65
C LEU A 118 -14.71 -1.87 -8.17
N TYR A 119 -14.56 -0.95 -7.25
CA TYR A 119 -14.60 -1.18 -5.79
C TYR A 119 -15.88 -1.88 -5.26
N ARG A 120 -16.92 -2.02 -6.09
CA ARG A 120 -18.19 -2.68 -5.76
C ARG A 120 -18.41 -4.00 -6.50
N ASP A 121 -17.49 -4.41 -7.38
CA ASP A 121 -17.62 -5.59 -8.21
C ASP A 121 -16.44 -6.56 -7.97
N ALA A 122 -16.70 -7.57 -7.15
CA ALA A 122 -15.69 -8.55 -6.79
C ALA A 122 -15.17 -9.35 -8.00
N GLY A 123 -16.07 -9.69 -8.95
CA GLY A 123 -15.72 -10.43 -10.15
C GLY A 123 -14.77 -9.66 -11.05
N ALA A 124 -15.11 -8.40 -11.34
CA ALA A 124 -14.28 -7.52 -12.17
C ALA A 124 -12.90 -7.24 -11.50
N ILE A 125 -12.86 -7.07 -10.16
CA ILE A 125 -11.59 -6.95 -9.43
C ILE A 125 -10.72 -8.20 -9.63
N VAL A 126 -11.29 -9.40 -9.51
CA VAL A 126 -10.55 -10.66 -9.68
C VAL A 126 -10.06 -10.83 -11.11
N GLU A 127 -10.87 -10.52 -12.13
CA GLU A 127 -10.47 -10.59 -13.53
C GLU A 127 -9.27 -9.67 -13.81
N GLN A 128 -9.31 -8.44 -13.33
CA GLN A 128 -8.19 -7.52 -13.47
C GLN A 128 -6.97 -7.96 -12.66
N ALA A 129 -7.18 -8.54 -11.48
CA ALA A 129 -6.09 -9.10 -10.68
C ALA A 129 -5.37 -10.25 -11.43
N VAL A 130 -6.10 -11.12 -12.10
CA VAL A 130 -5.53 -12.19 -12.95
C VAL A 130 -4.74 -11.60 -14.12
N ALA A 131 -5.21 -10.52 -14.73
CA ALA A 131 -4.50 -9.85 -15.80
C ALA A 131 -3.19 -9.22 -15.31
N PHE A 132 -3.20 -8.55 -14.16
CA PHE A 132 -2.03 -7.91 -13.59
C PHE A 132 -0.98 -8.89 -13.06
N ASP A 133 -1.40 -10.01 -12.49
CA ASP A 133 -0.48 -11.06 -12.03
C ASP A 133 0.36 -11.63 -13.18
N LYS A 134 -0.17 -11.63 -14.40
CA LYS A 134 0.51 -12.12 -15.62
C LYS A 134 1.54 -11.14 -16.20
N LEU A 135 1.56 -9.88 -15.78
CA LEU A 135 2.44 -8.86 -16.34
C LEU A 135 3.92 -9.16 -16.09
N ALA A 136 4.24 -9.67 -14.88
CA ALA A 136 5.58 -10.12 -14.51
C ALA A 136 5.51 -11.10 -13.34
N PRO A 137 6.51 -12.01 -13.16
CA PRO A 137 6.48 -13.04 -12.12
C PRO A 137 6.52 -12.48 -10.69
N ASN A 138 6.97 -11.26 -10.52
CA ASN A 138 7.08 -10.58 -9.24
C ASN A 138 6.03 -9.48 -9.02
N MET A 139 4.88 -9.57 -9.68
CA MET A 139 3.75 -8.71 -9.37
C MET A 139 3.10 -9.10 -8.04
N ILE A 140 2.50 -8.11 -7.38
CA ILE A 140 1.57 -8.26 -6.28
C ILE A 140 0.40 -7.32 -6.54
N VAL A 141 -0.84 -7.82 -6.50
CA VAL A 141 -2.00 -7.04 -6.91
C VAL A 141 -2.63 -6.33 -5.73
N LYS A 142 -2.79 -5.01 -5.87
CA LYS A 142 -3.32 -4.13 -4.83
C LYS A 142 -4.83 -4.01 -4.95
N ILE A 143 -5.57 -4.52 -3.96
CA ILE A 143 -7.04 -4.59 -3.92
C ILE A 143 -7.57 -3.77 -2.74
N PRO A 144 -8.56 -2.87 -2.92
CA PRO A 144 -9.13 -2.11 -1.82
C PRO A 144 -9.92 -2.98 -0.85
N ALA A 145 -9.77 -2.74 0.47
CA ALA A 145 -10.53 -3.44 1.53
C ALA A 145 -11.96 -2.89 1.65
N THR A 146 -12.71 -2.98 0.56
CA THR A 146 -14.16 -2.74 0.45
C THR A 146 -14.91 -4.05 0.64
N LYS A 147 -16.22 -4.01 0.77
CA LYS A 147 -17.05 -5.22 0.84
C LYS A 147 -16.77 -6.18 -0.34
N ALA A 148 -16.78 -5.66 -1.56
CA ALA A 148 -16.46 -6.45 -2.76
C ALA A 148 -14.98 -6.87 -2.78
N GLY A 149 -14.09 -5.98 -2.34
CA GLY A 149 -12.65 -6.26 -2.26
C GLY A 149 -12.31 -7.40 -1.32
N ILE A 150 -12.99 -7.55 -0.17
CA ILE A 150 -12.78 -8.69 0.74
C ILE A 150 -13.09 -10.02 0.05
N ALA A 151 -14.19 -10.10 -0.70
CA ALA A 151 -14.54 -11.30 -1.48
C ALA A 151 -13.51 -11.56 -2.60
N ALA A 152 -13.09 -10.50 -3.30
CA ALA A 152 -12.07 -10.58 -4.35
C ALA A 152 -10.71 -11.04 -3.81
N ILE A 153 -10.29 -10.58 -2.62
CA ILE A 153 -9.05 -10.99 -1.96
C ILE A 153 -9.03 -12.50 -1.69
N GLU A 154 -10.13 -13.07 -1.21
CA GLU A 154 -10.22 -14.52 -0.99
C GLU A 154 -10.05 -15.31 -2.31
N ASP A 155 -10.80 -14.93 -3.35
CA ASP A 155 -10.77 -15.65 -4.64
C ASP A 155 -9.42 -15.48 -5.35
N ALA A 156 -8.87 -14.26 -5.39
CA ALA A 156 -7.56 -14.00 -5.98
C ALA A 156 -6.45 -14.77 -5.24
N THR A 157 -6.48 -14.80 -3.90
CA THR A 157 -5.55 -15.60 -3.10
C THR A 157 -5.70 -17.10 -3.42
N HIS A 158 -6.91 -17.61 -3.52
CA HIS A 158 -7.16 -19.00 -3.93
C HIS A 158 -6.61 -19.31 -5.32
N ARG A 159 -6.65 -18.35 -6.25
CA ARG A 159 -6.04 -18.48 -7.60
C ARG A 159 -4.50 -18.43 -7.57
N GLY A 160 -3.88 -18.06 -6.47
CA GLY A 160 -2.42 -17.99 -6.29
C GLY A 160 -1.82 -16.62 -6.53
N ILE A 161 -2.66 -15.61 -6.62
CA ILE A 161 -2.23 -14.23 -6.79
C ILE A 161 -1.81 -13.67 -5.43
N SER A 162 -0.61 -13.14 -5.34
CA SER A 162 -0.16 -12.40 -4.15
C SER A 162 -0.91 -11.07 -4.05
N ILE A 163 -1.47 -10.78 -2.89
CA ILE A 163 -2.35 -9.62 -2.67
C ILE A 163 -1.70 -8.59 -1.75
N ASN A 164 -1.84 -7.32 -2.12
CA ASN A 164 -1.65 -6.17 -1.25
C ASN A 164 -3.02 -5.54 -0.98
N ALA A 165 -3.64 -5.82 0.18
CA ALA A 165 -4.87 -5.13 0.53
C ALA A 165 -4.58 -3.65 0.80
N THR A 166 -5.42 -2.74 0.29
CA THR A 166 -5.25 -1.28 0.43
C THR A 166 -6.57 -0.61 0.79
N VAL A 167 -6.58 0.72 0.89
CA VAL A 167 -7.76 1.48 1.36
C VAL A 167 -8.23 0.91 2.70
N CYS A 168 -7.27 0.57 3.53
CA CYS A 168 -7.47 -0.03 4.84
C CYS A 168 -6.91 0.92 5.91
N PHE A 169 -7.70 1.17 6.95
CA PHE A 169 -7.43 2.17 7.99
C PHE A 169 -7.73 1.64 9.38
N THR A 170 -8.41 0.51 9.47
CA THR A 170 -9.06 0.05 10.68
C THR A 170 -8.70 -1.39 11.01
N LEU A 171 -8.67 -1.71 12.30
CA LEU A 171 -8.47 -3.06 12.79
C LEU A 171 -9.51 -4.04 12.21
N PRO A 172 -10.83 -3.74 12.16
CA PRO A 172 -11.81 -4.63 11.52
C PRO A 172 -11.50 -4.93 10.05
N GLN A 173 -11.09 -3.91 9.26
CA GLN A 173 -10.69 -4.14 7.86
C GLN A 173 -9.50 -5.09 7.78
N CYS A 174 -8.47 -4.87 8.61
CA CYS A 174 -7.28 -5.72 8.63
C CYS A 174 -7.61 -7.18 8.97
N ILE A 175 -8.48 -7.41 9.96
CA ILE A 175 -8.93 -8.75 10.34
C ILE A 175 -9.70 -9.40 9.19
N ALA A 176 -10.65 -8.70 8.59
CA ALA A 176 -11.42 -9.22 7.45
C ALA A 176 -10.52 -9.60 6.26
N VAL A 177 -9.50 -8.78 5.97
CA VAL A 177 -8.48 -9.08 4.96
C VAL A 177 -7.68 -10.32 5.33
N ALA A 178 -7.19 -10.41 6.59
CA ALA A 178 -6.41 -11.54 7.05
C ALA A 178 -7.20 -12.86 6.94
N GLU A 179 -8.44 -12.83 7.37
CA GLU A 179 -9.32 -14.01 7.29
C GLU A 179 -9.64 -14.40 5.85
N ALA A 180 -9.87 -13.45 4.95
CA ALA A 180 -10.08 -13.72 3.52
C ALA A 180 -8.84 -14.38 2.89
N VAL A 181 -7.64 -13.85 3.19
CA VAL A 181 -6.37 -14.44 2.75
C VAL A 181 -6.21 -15.86 3.31
N GLU A 182 -6.44 -16.07 4.61
CA GLU A 182 -6.33 -17.38 5.24
C GLU A 182 -7.31 -18.41 4.64
N ARG A 183 -8.55 -18.01 4.32
CA ARG A 183 -9.51 -18.88 3.61
C ARG A 183 -9.00 -19.23 2.22
N GLY A 184 -8.52 -18.25 1.46
CA GLY A 184 -7.93 -18.47 0.14
C GLY A 184 -6.73 -19.43 0.17
N LEU A 185 -5.80 -19.24 1.13
CA LEU A 185 -4.63 -20.09 1.30
C LEU A 185 -5.01 -21.52 1.69
N ARG A 186 -5.93 -21.71 2.65
CA ARG A 186 -6.40 -23.06 3.04
C ARG A 186 -7.05 -23.82 1.88
N ARG A 187 -7.83 -23.12 1.03
CA ARG A 187 -8.41 -23.73 -0.17
C ARG A 187 -7.30 -24.21 -1.13
N ARG A 188 -6.24 -23.39 -1.33
CA ARG A 188 -5.08 -23.81 -2.15
C ARG A 188 -4.37 -25.03 -1.56
N GLU A 189 -4.10 -25.01 -0.26
CA GLU A 189 -3.43 -26.12 0.44
C GLU A 189 -4.24 -27.41 0.36
N SER A 190 -5.58 -27.35 0.48
CA SER A 190 -6.45 -28.51 0.33
C SER A 190 -6.43 -29.09 -1.09
N GLU A 191 -6.07 -28.31 -2.09
CA GLU A 191 -5.89 -28.72 -3.49
C GLU A 191 -4.42 -29.11 -3.80
N GLY A 192 -3.53 -29.14 -2.81
CA GLY A 192 -2.12 -29.47 -2.98
C GLY A 192 -1.30 -28.39 -3.70
N LYS A 193 -1.81 -27.17 -3.78
CA LYS A 193 -1.15 -26.03 -4.47
C LYS A 193 -0.17 -25.32 -3.53
N GLU A 194 0.92 -24.82 -4.10
CA GLU A 194 1.97 -24.10 -3.38
C GLU A 194 1.47 -22.75 -2.83
N VAL A 195 1.90 -22.37 -1.60
CA VAL A 195 1.53 -21.11 -0.94
C VAL A 195 2.75 -20.37 -0.34
N ARG A 196 3.92 -20.99 -0.25
CA ARG A 196 5.09 -20.45 0.48
C ARG A 196 5.73 -19.24 -0.22
N SER A 197 5.62 -19.16 -1.55
CA SER A 197 6.14 -18.05 -2.34
C SER A 197 5.21 -16.84 -2.39
N MET A 198 4.01 -16.95 -1.81
CA MET A 198 3.04 -15.85 -1.80
C MET A 198 3.48 -14.76 -0.81
N GLY A 199 3.71 -13.55 -1.32
CA GLY A 199 4.20 -12.39 -0.57
C GLY A 199 3.10 -11.44 -0.11
N THR A 200 1.94 -11.96 0.28
CA THR A 200 0.74 -11.17 0.61
C THR A 200 0.94 -10.21 1.77
N VAL A 201 0.43 -8.98 1.63
CA VAL A 201 0.49 -7.92 2.64
C VAL A 201 -0.85 -7.21 2.81
N CYS A 202 -1.08 -6.60 3.97
CA CYS A 202 -2.20 -5.70 4.25
C CYS A 202 -1.66 -4.30 4.57
N THR A 203 -1.96 -3.33 3.71
CA THR A 203 -1.52 -1.95 3.85
C THR A 203 -2.46 -1.16 4.74
N ILE A 204 -2.01 -0.77 5.92
CA ILE A 204 -2.65 0.26 6.75
C ILE A 204 -2.14 1.63 6.27
N MET A 205 -3.04 2.48 5.79
CA MET A 205 -2.70 3.84 5.36
C MET A 205 -2.67 4.78 6.56
N VAL A 206 -1.67 4.61 7.42
CA VAL A 206 -1.57 5.20 8.76
C VAL A 206 -1.77 6.72 8.76
N GLY A 207 -1.07 7.45 7.91
CA GLY A 207 -1.16 8.91 7.87
C GLY A 207 -2.49 9.43 7.32
N ARG A 208 -3.25 8.64 6.56
CA ARG A 208 -4.60 9.04 6.14
C ARG A 208 -5.61 8.95 7.27
N LEU A 209 -5.40 8.06 8.22
CA LEU A 209 -6.20 8.02 9.45
C LEU A 209 -5.89 9.26 10.32
N ASP A 210 -4.62 9.63 10.44
CA ASP A 210 -4.22 10.86 11.13
C ASP A 210 -4.84 12.11 10.46
N ASP A 211 -4.76 12.18 9.13
CA ASP A 211 -5.40 13.27 8.36
C ASP A 211 -6.90 13.36 8.64
N TRP A 212 -7.57 12.21 8.80
CA TRP A 212 -9.00 12.19 9.13
C TRP A 212 -9.27 12.67 10.55
N MET A 213 -8.44 12.30 11.52
CA MET A 213 -8.58 12.83 12.89
C MET A 213 -8.41 14.35 12.92
N LYS A 214 -7.44 14.91 12.17
CA LYS A 214 -7.25 16.35 12.03
C LYS A 214 -8.47 17.04 11.42
N VAL A 215 -9.09 16.43 10.40
CA VAL A 215 -10.36 16.95 9.82
C VAL A 215 -11.50 16.94 10.83
N LEU A 216 -11.61 15.91 11.67
CA LEU A 216 -12.64 15.86 12.70
C LEU A 216 -12.39 16.87 13.82
N LEU A 217 -11.12 17.08 14.18
CA LEU A 217 -10.70 18.08 15.14
C LEU A 217 -11.18 19.47 14.73
N ASP A 218 -10.92 19.87 13.48
CA ASP A 218 -11.34 21.16 12.94
C ASP A 218 -12.86 21.28 12.79
N LYS A 219 -13.54 20.22 12.33
CA LYS A 219 -15.00 20.26 12.04
C LYS A 219 -15.89 20.19 13.27
N ARG A 220 -15.39 19.66 14.39
CA ARG A 220 -16.20 19.39 15.60
C ARG A 220 -15.74 20.19 16.81
N ASP A 221 -14.87 21.18 16.60
CA ASP A 221 -14.31 22.00 17.69
C ASP A 221 -13.73 21.14 18.85
N ILE A 222 -13.06 20.03 18.48
CA ILE A 222 -12.44 19.14 19.46
C ILE A 222 -11.12 19.73 19.91
N SER A 223 -10.87 19.74 21.23
CA SER A 223 -9.57 20.09 21.81
C SER A 223 -8.91 18.87 22.42
N VAL A 224 -7.69 18.57 21.99
CA VAL A 224 -6.83 17.51 22.51
C VAL A 224 -5.40 18.03 22.67
N ASP A 225 -4.55 17.29 23.38
CA ASP A 225 -3.15 17.67 23.52
C ASP A 225 -2.47 17.71 22.13
N PRO A 226 -1.48 18.60 21.93
CA PRO A 226 -0.74 18.68 20.68
C PRO A 226 -0.14 17.34 20.27
N GLY A 227 -0.27 16.99 19.00
CA GLY A 227 0.30 15.77 18.43
C GLY A 227 -0.54 14.49 18.62
N VAL A 228 -1.61 14.50 19.42
CA VAL A 228 -2.46 13.30 19.67
C VAL A 228 -2.96 12.68 18.37
N THR A 229 -3.43 13.48 17.41
CA THR A 229 -3.95 12.97 16.14
C THR A 229 -2.90 12.29 15.25
N GLU A 230 -1.62 12.52 15.50
CA GLU A 230 -0.50 11.95 14.74
C GLU A 230 -0.17 10.52 15.17
N TRP A 231 -0.81 10.03 16.23
CA TRP A 231 -0.67 8.68 16.74
C TRP A 231 -1.79 7.73 16.30
N ALA A 232 -2.85 8.23 15.68
CA ALA A 232 -4.02 7.41 15.37
C ALA A 232 -3.67 6.19 14.49
N GLY A 233 -2.93 6.41 13.41
CA GLY A 233 -2.47 5.34 12.52
C GLY A 233 -1.48 4.40 13.20
N VAL A 234 -0.53 4.92 13.98
CA VAL A 234 0.44 4.11 14.73
C VAL A 234 -0.26 3.23 15.76
N ALA A 235 -1.22 3.77 16.51
CA ALA A 235 -1.97 3.02 17.51
C ALA A 235 -2.75 1.85 16.87
N VAL A 236 -3.46 2.10 15.76
CA VAL A 236 -4.14 1.03 15.00
C VAL A 236 -3.15 0.00 14.50
N PHE A 237 -2.00 0.42 13.94
CA PHE A 237 -1.01 -0.50 13.41
C PHE A 237 -0.42 -1.41 14.51
N LYS A 238 0.03 -0.85 15.63
CA LYS A 238 0.60 -1.61 16.74
C LYS A 238 -0.40 -2.62 17.30
N LYS A 239 -1.66 -2.20 17.51
CA LYS A 239 -2.72 -3.10 17.99
C LYS A 239 -3.00 -4.22 16.99
N THR A 240 -3.12 -3.88 15.70
CA THR A 240 -3.32 -4.87 14.64
C THR A 240 -2.17 -5.86 14.57
N TYR A 241 -0.94 -5.39 14.67
CA TYR A 241 0.25 -6.24 14.67
C TYR A 241 0.26 -7.24 15.83
N GLY A 242 -0.10 -6.81 17.04
CA GLY A 242 -0.26 -7.71 18.20
C GLY A 242 -1.29 -8.82 17.96
N ILE A 243 -2.47 -8.46 17.45
CA ILE A 243 -3.54 -9.41 17.13
C ILE A 243 -3.13 -10.37 16.00
N PHE A 244 -2.42 -9.90 14.98
CA PHE A 244 -1.94 -10.75 13.89
C PHE A 244 -0.95 -11.79 14.39
N ARG A 245 -0.04 -11.42 15.29
CA ARG A 245 0.89 -12.35 15.94
C ARG A 245 0.15 -13.37 16.81
N GLU A 246 -0.78 -12.93 17.62
CA GLU A 246 -1.57 -13.79 18.52
C GLU A 246 -2.38 -14.83 17.73
N ARG A 247 -3.02 -14.40 16.62
CA ARG A 247 -3.85 -15.30 15.79
C ARG A 247 -3.04 -16.09 14.75
N GLY A 248 -1.75 -15.81 14.60
CA GLY A 248 -0.88 -16.50 13.66
C GLY A 248 -1.24 -16.29 12.20
N TYR A 249 -1.76 -15.11 11.82
CA TYR A 249 -2.05 -14.76 10.43
C TYR A 249 -0.76 -14.71 9.60
N ARG A 250 -0.80 -15.31 8.40
CA ARG A 250 0.37 -15.47 7.53
C ARG A 250 0.71 -14.23 6.70
N LEU A 251 -0.27 -13.34 6.42
CA LEU A 251 0.04 -12.10 5.72
C LEU A 251 0.70 -11.09 6.66
N ARG A 252 1.59 -10.26 6.10
CA ARG A 252 2.27 -9.21 6.85
C ARG A 252 1.50 -7.89 6.76
N LEU A 253 1.65 -7.04 7.76
CA LEU A 253 1.21 -5.66 7.68
C LEU A 253 2.18 -4.81 6.86
N LEU A 254 1.65 -3.77 6.22
CA LEU A 254 2.41 -2.74 5.54
C LEU A 254 1.93 -1.36 6.01
N SER A 255 2.87 -0.48 6.42
CA SER A 255 2.59 0.92 6.74
C SER A 255 2.84 1.79 5.51
N ALA A 256 1.83 2.61 5.13
CA ALA A 256 1.93 3.54 4.01
C ALA A 256 1.28 4.90 4.32
N ALA A 257 1.43 5.85 3.40
CA ALA A 257 0.89 7.21 3.49
C ALA A 257 1.49 8.03 4.64
N PHE A 258 2.79 8.16 4.66
CA PHE A 258 3.57 8.80 5.72
C PHE A 258 3.26 10.31 5.88
N ARG A 259 3.14 10.77 7.15
CA ARG A 259 2.94 12.18 7.54
C ARG A 259 3.92 12.67 8.59
N ASN A 260 4.54 11.73 9.32
CA ASN A 260 5.54 12.01 10.35
C ASN A 260 6.51 10.83 10.45
N HIS A 261 7.54 10.95 11.29
CA HIS A 261 8.56 9.92 11.45
C HIS A 261 8.06 8.69 12.22
N MET A 262 7.03 8.84 13.06
CA MET A 262 6.51 7.74 13.89
C MET A 262 5.91 6.62 13.02
N HIS A 263 5.45 6.94 11.80
CA HIS A 263 5.00 5.96 10.83
C HIS A 263 6.11 5.00 10.36
N TRP A 264 7.35 5.31 10.69
CA TRP A 264 8.53 4.48 10.53
C TRP A 264 9.12 4.08 11.87
N SER A 265 9.55 5.05 12.70
CA SER A 265 10.36 4.81 13.88
C SER A 265 9.64 3.94 14.92
N GLU A 266 8.32 4.11 15.09
CA GLU A 266 7.51 3.35 16.03
C GLU A 266 7.19 1.91 15.56
N LEU A 267 7.46 1.60 14.31
CA LEU A 267 7.16 0.30 13.70
C LEU A 267 8.41 -0.57 13.49
N ILE A 268 9.60 -0.01 13.79
CA ILE A 268 10.87 -0.74 13.69
C ILE A 268 10.83 -1.96 14.62
N GLY A 269 11.28 -3.11 14.12
CA GLY A 269 11.29 -4.39 14.83
C GLY A 269 10.11 -5.29 14.50
N ALA A 270 9.08 -4.79 13.79
CA ALA A 270 7.99 -5.61 13.30
C ALA A 270 8.44 -6.48 12.10
N ASP A 271 7.99 -7.74 12.02
CA ASP A 271 7.99 -8.50 10.76
C ASP A 271 6.87 -7.94 9.87
N ALA A 272 7.11 -6.76 9.38
CA ALA A 272 6.18 -5.96 8.59
C ALA A 272 6.94 -5.19 7.50
N VAL A 273 6.20 -4.51 6.65
CA VAL A 273 6.74 -3.66 5.60
C VAL A 273 6.48 -2.20 5.94
N ILE A 274 7.43 -1.34 5.72
CA ILE A 274 7.21 0.11 5.65
C ILE A 274 7.42 0.57 4.22
N SER A 275 6.50 1.39 3.69
CA SER A 275 6.54 1.89 2.31
C SER A 275 6.47 3.42 2.29
N PRO A 276 7.55 4.13 2.67
CA PRO A 276 7.62 5.58 2.60
C PRO A 276 7.90 6.04 1.16
N PRO A 277 7.29 7.15 0.71
CA PRO A 277 7.68 7.81 -0.54
C PRO A 277 9.11 8.40 -0.41
N SER A 278 9.77 8.61 -1.55
CA SER A 278 11.17 9.06 -1.64
C SER A 278 11.47 10.29 -0.76
N VAL A 279 10.56 11.24 -0.69
CA VAL A 279 10.73 12.43 0.16
C VAL A 279 10.86 12.09 1.65
N TRP A 280 10.12 11.10 2.15
CA TRP A 280 10.23 10.64 3.52
C TRP A 280 11.45 9.77 3.74
N GLN A 281 11.84 8.93 2.78
CA GLN A 281 13.07 8.14 2.86
C GLN A 281 14.28 9.07 3.03
N LYS A 282 14.37 10.14 2.24
CA LYS A 282 15.45 11.14 2.35
C LYS A 282 15.46 11.84 3.71
N ARG A 283 14.27 12.20 4.25
CA ARG A 283 14.15 12.81 5.59
C ARG A 283 14.62 11.85 6.69
N PHE A 284 14.22 10.59 6.63
CA PHE A 284 14.64 9.58 7.61
C PHE A 284 16.14 9.32 7.54
N ASN A 285 16.70 9.23 6.34
CA ASN A 285 18.13 9.02 6.14
C ASN A 285 18.99 10.23 6.58
N ALA A 286 18.41 11.41 6.61
CA ALA A 286 19.07 12.64 7.11
C ALA A 286 18.78 12.95 8.58
N SER A 287 17.97 12.11 9.27
CA SER A 287 17.60 12.34 10.66
C SER A 287 18.61 11.68 11.62
N ASP A 288 18.58 12.13 12.87
CA ASP A 288 19.28 11.56 14.02
C ASP A 288 18.41 10.58 14.83
N ILE A 289 17.28 10.14 14.27
CA ILE A 289 16.38 9.19 14.91
C ILE A 289 17.08 7.85 15.09
N GLU A 290 17.21 7.42 16.34
CA GLU A 290 17.82 6.14 16.68
C GLU A 290 17.06 4.96 16.06
N VAL A 291 17.78 4.11 15.36
CA VAL A 291 17.26 2.86 14.79
C VAL A 291 17.29 1.77 15.86
N ARG A 292 16.17 1.57 16.53
CA ARG A 292 15.95 0.50 17.51
C ARG A 292 14.53 -0.07 17.40
N PRO A 293 14.29 -1.32 17.81
CA PRO A 293 12.94 -1.87 17.88
C PRO A 293 12.06 -1.04 18.82
N ARG A 294 10.86 -0.67 18.31
CA ARG A 294 9.82 0.08 19.06
C ARG A 294 8.42 -0.50 18.85
N ILE A 295 8.27 -1.52 18.03
CA ILE A 295 6.93 -2.08 17.73
C ILE A 295 6.20 -2.58 18.97
N ASP A 296 6.94 -3.12 19.93
CA ASP A 296 6.39 -3.65 21.18
C ASP A 296 6.29 -2.55 22.28
N ASP A 297 6.86 -1.36 22.07
CA ASP A 297 6.68 -0.22 22.98
C ASP A 297 5.20 0.23 22.88
N PRO A 298 4.45 0.33 23.98
CA PRO A 298 3.05 0.75 23.91
C PRO A 298 2.93 2.23 23.52
N VAL A 299 1.85 2.58 22.82
CA VAL A 299 1.46 3.99 22.70
C VAL A 299 1.02 4.48 24.08
N GLU A 300 1.43 5.69 24.45
CA GLU A 300 1.09 6.26 25.75
C GLU A 300 -0.42 6.23 25.99
N ALA A 301 -0.84 5.69 27.15
CA ALA A 301 -2.26 5.48 27.46
C ALA A 301 -3.08 6.77 27.35
N LYS A 302 -2.52 7.92 27.82
CA LYS A 302 -3.18 9.22 27.73
C LYS A 302 -3.50 9.61 26.28
N ILE A 303 -2.65 9.27 25.31
CA ILE A 303 -2.88 9.55 23.88
C ILE A 303 -4.05 8.68 23.36
N VAL A 304 -4.02 7.38 23.66
CA VAL A 304 -5.08 6.45 23.26
C VAL A 304 -6.42 6.84 23.89
N ASP A 305 -6.42 7.23 25.16
CA ASP A 305 -7.64 7.66 25.87
C ASP A 305 -8.26 8.91 25.25
N GLN A 306 -7.42 9.90 24.86
CA GLN A 306 -7.92 11.10 24.16
C GLN A 306 -8.47 10.74 22.77
N LEU A 307 -7.80 9.89 22.02
CA LEU A 307 -8.30 9.42 20.71
C LEU A 307 -9.64 8.68 20.87
N LEU A 308 -9.75 7.78 21.83
CA LEU A 308 -10.98 7.04 22.11
C LEU A 308 -12.09 7.95 22.68
N GLY A 309 -11.73 8.92 23.51
CA GLY A 309 -12.70 9.82 24.13
C GLY A 309 -13.34 10.79 23.16
N HIS A 310 -12.54 11.35 22.26
CA HIS A 310 -12.97 12.48 21.43
C HIS A 310 -13.32 12.12 19.98
N PHE A 311 -12.82 10.99 19.45
CA PHE A 311 -13.00 10.63 18.05
C PHE A 311 -13.81 9.33 17.87
N PRO A 312 -15.13 9.40 17.63
CA PRO A 312 -15.95 8.22 17.39
C PRO A 312 -15.42 7.34 16.25
N ASP A 313 -14.91 7.95 15.18
CA ASP A 313 -14.35 7.20 14.05
C ASP A 313 -13.04 6.49 14.43
N PHE A 314 -12.24 7.04 15.37
CA PHE A 314 -11.09 6.32 15.91
C PHE A 314 -11.53 5.11 16.73
N ARG A 315 -12.56 5.23 17.58
CA ARG A 315 -13.12 4.06 18.30
C ARG A 315 -13.53 2.95 17.34
N ARG A 316 -14.18 3.31 16.23
CA ARG A 316 -14.54 2.35 15.17
C ARG A 316 -13.32 1.74 14.49
N ALA A 317 -12.27 2.52 14.28
CA ALA A 317 -11.03 2.05 13.67
C ALA A 317 -10.19 1.16 14.61
N TYR A 318 -10.23 1.41 15.90
CA TYR A 318 -9.37 0.78 16.90
C TYR A 318 -10.01 -0.45 17.57
N SER A 319 -11.33 -0.63 17.50
CA SER A 319 -12.05 -1.75 18.09
C SER A 319 -12.27 -2.87 17.07
N GLU A 320 -12.16 -4.14 17.49
CA GLU A 320 -12.34 -5.29 16.58
C GLU A 320 -13.74 -5.32 15.96
N GLU A 321 -14.75 -4.97 16.74
CA GLU A 321 -16.15 -4.93 16.32
C GLU A 321 -16.61 -3.52 15.91
N GLY A 322 -15.65 -2.61 15.67
CA GLY A 322 -15.95 -1.20 15.39
C GLY A 322 -16.61 -0.96 14.04
N LEU A 323 -16.44 -1.87 13.10
CA LEU A 323 -17.03 -1.84 11.75
C LEU A 323 -17.37 -3.26 11.30
N THR A 324 -18.51 -3.42 10.68
CA THR A 324 -18.85 -4.61 9.88
C THR A 324 -18.32 -4.48 8.45
N ILE A 325 -18.23 -5.58 7.72
CA ILE A 325 -17.82 -5.57 6.30
C ILE A 325 -18.75 -4.68 5.45
N ASP A 326 -20.04 -4.64 5.78
CA ASP A 326 -21.02 -3.80 5.06
C ASP A 326 -20.79 -2.29 5.26
N GLU A 327 -20.09 -1.89 6.32
CA GLU A 327 -19.79 -0.50 6.63
C GLU A 327 -18.43 -0.02 6.07
N PHE A 328 -17.57 -0.92 5.55
CA PHE A 328 -16.24 -0.55 5.07
C PHE A 328 -16.30 0.51 3.96
N ASP A 329 -17.23 0.36 3.02
CA ASP A 329 -17.37 1.25 1.86
C ASP A 329 -17.84 2.66 2.24
N SER A 330 -18.53 2.80 3.38
CA SER A 330 -19.06 4.07 3.90
C SER A 330 -18.15 4.73 4.94
N PHE A 331 -17.09 4.06 5.40
CA PHE A 331 -16.15 4.67 6.35
C PHE A 331 -15.44 5.86 5.71
N ALA A 332 -15.43 7.00 6.38
CA ALA A 332 -15.03 8.26 5.75
C ALA A 332 -13.61 8.27 5.15
N PRO A 333 -12.56 7.73 5.79
CA PRO A 333 -11.25 7.56 5.16
C PRO A 333 -11.27 6.70 3.89
N THR A 334 -12.10 5.63 3.85
CA THR A 334 -12.31 4.79 2.67
C THR A 334 -12.88 5.62 1.53
N VAL A 335 -13.99 6.33 1.79
CA VAL A 335 -14.65 7.18 0.79
C VAL A 335 -13.70 8.25 0.23
N ARG A 336 -12.98 8.96 1.11
CA ARG A 336 -12.01 9.99 0.68
C ARG A 336 -10.91 9.43 -0.21
N THR A 337 -10.38 8.27 0.15
CA THR A 337 -9.29 7.64 -0.59
C THR A 337 -9.75 7.11 -1.94
N LEU A 338 -10.90 6.42 -1.99
CA LEU A 338 -11.47 5.95 -3.25
C LEU A 338 -11.77 7.11 -4.20
N ARG A 339 -12.38 8.20 -3.69
CA ARG A 339 -12.65 9.39 -4.52
C ARG A 339 -11.37 9.97 -5.11
N GLN A 340 -10.29 10.05 -4.35
CA GLN A 340 -9.00 10.54 -4.85
C GLN A 340 -8.40 9.62 -5.93
N PHE A 341 -8.48 8.31 -5.72
CA PHE A 341 -7.95 7.35 -6.69
C PHE A 341 -8.78 7.33 -7.99
N ILE A 342 -10.12 7.43 -7.87
CA ILE A 342 -11.02 7.53 -9.04
C ILE A 342 -10.76 8.84 -9.80
N ALA A 343 -10.57 9.96 -9.11
CA ALA A 343 -10.22 11.22 -9.76
C ALA A 343 -8.89 11.11 -10.53
N ALA A 344 -7.89 10.42 -9.97
CA ALA A 344 -6.63 10.20 -10.68
C ALA A 344 -6.78 9.33 -11.95
N CYS A 345 -7.71 8.38 -11.96
CA CYS A 345 -8.05 7.64 -13.19
C CYS A 345 -8.69 8.56 -14.23
N THR A 346 -9.61 9.44 -13.85
CA THR A 346 -10.21 10.44 -14.74
C THR A 346 -9.16 11.39 -15.32
N ASP A 347 -8.20 11.83 -14.49
CA ASP A 347 -7.10 12.67 -14.93
C ASP A 347 -6.16 11.92 -15.89
N LEU A 348 -5.97 10.62 -15.70
CA LEU A 348 -5.21 9.76 -16.61
C LEU A 348 -5.92 9.62 -17.97
N ASP A 349 -7.24 9.39 -17.95
CA ASP A 349 -8.05 9.37 -19.17
C ASP A 349 -7.91 10.70 -19.90
N GLY A 350 -7.91 11.84 -19.18
CA GLY A 350 -7.64 13.18 -19.73
C GLY A 350 -6.26 13.32 -20.39
N LEU A 351 -5.21 12.83 -19.72
CA LEU A 351 -3.85 12.86 -20.26
C LEU A 351 -3.75 12.08 -21.59
N VAL A 352 -4.40 10.92 -21.66
CA VAL A 352 -4.44 10.10 -22.88
C VAL A 352 -5.25 10.82 -23.96
N ARG A 353 -6.42 11.40 -23.62
CA ARG A 353 -7.29 12.15 -24.54
C ARG A 353 -6.54 13.32 -25.19
N ASP A 354 -5.73 14.05 -24.45
CA ASP A 354 -4.95 15.18 -24.99
C ASP A 354 -3.97 14.73 -26.08
N VAL A 355 -3.59 13.46 -26.11
CA VAL A 355 -2.76 12.89 -27.18
C VAL A 355 -3.59 12.30 -28.30
N MET A 356 -4.74 11.65 -27.98
CA MET A 356 -5.67 11.05 -28.96
C MET A 356 -6.40 12.09 -29.77
N LEU A 357 -6.83 13.16 -29.12
CA LEU A 357 -7.62 14.25 -29.68
C LEU A 357 -7.04 15.59 -29.23
N PRO A 358 -5.89 16.02 -29.83
CA PRO A 358 -5.26 17.26 -29.44
C PRO A 358 -6.19 18.46 -29.63
N ASP A 359 -6.10 19.43 -28.70
CA ASP A 359 -6.84 20.69 -28.82
C ASP A 359 -6.43 21.39 -30.12
N PRO A 360 -7.36 21.75 -31.03
CA PRO A 360 -7.07 22.40 -32.30
C PRO A 360 -6.78 23.89 -32.15
N SER A 361 -7.00 24.52 -30.97
CA SER A 361 -6.83 25.97 -30.73
C SER A 361 -5.39 26.38 -30.43
#